data_3cf10ad23f9ccf90c1e2cdbfbf189de9
#
_entry.id   3cf10ad23f9ccf90c1e2cdbfbf189de9
#
_cell.length_a   1.000
_cell.length_b   1.000
_cell.length_c   1.000
_cell.angle_alpha   90.00
_cell.angle_beta   90.00
_cell.angle_gamma   90.00
#
_symmetry.space_group_name_H-M   'P 1'
#
loop_
_entity.id
_entity.type
_entity.pdbx_description
1 polymer ?
#
loop_
_entity_poly.entity_id
_entity_poly.type
_entity_poly.pdbx_seq_one_letter_code
_entity_poly.pdbx_strand_id
1 'polypeptide(L)'
;MAKVFLSYAPSDAGSVHQIAGAIEAAGHIVKLGRASIDVVDTGGRLAATVFALRNSDVVVLALSLNAVKTSAIIDELTLAEQAYKRVIPLVLESMTLPPEVAKPLRYASKIYCASDFSGGVNELLRTLAKASEPGRR
;
A
#
# COMPACT_ATOMS: atom_id res chain seq x y z
N MET A 1 12.19 8.04 9.83
CA MET A 1 11.82 8.04 8.41
C MET A 1 11.59 6.61 7.94
N ALA A 2 10.49 6.35 7.27
CA ALA A 2 10.18 5.01 6.74
C ALA A 2 10.22 5.04 5.21
N LYS A 3 10.57 3.92 4.60
CA LYS A 3 10.46 3.70 3.16
C LYS A 3 9.16 2.96 2.93
N VAL A 4 8.23 3.60 2.24
CA VAL A 4 6.86 3.12 2.05
C VAL A 4 6.65 2.70 0.60
N PHE A 5 6.19 1.48 0.40
CA PHE A 5 5.74 1.00 -0.91
C PHE A 5 4.21 1.14 -0.94
N LEU A 6 3.70 1.96 -1.86
CA LEU A 6 2.27 2.26 -1.94
C LEU A 6 1.67 1.59 -3.17
N SER A 7 0.89 0.55 -2.93
CA SER A 7 0.24 -0.24 -3.97
C SER A 7 -1.19 0.26 -4.20
N TYR A 8 -1.57 0.49 -5.45
CA TYR A 8 -2.88 1.07 -5.76
C TYR A 8 -3.32 0.77 -7.20
N ALA A 9 -4.62 0.85 -7.45
CA ALA A 9 -5.18 0.70 -8.80
C ALA A 9 -5.11 2.04 -9.54
N PRO A 10 -4.95 2.02 -10.89
CA PRO A 10 -4.83 3.25 -11.68
C PRO A 10 -5.96 4.24 -11.47
N SER A 11 -7.19 3.75 -11.29
CA SER A 11 -8.35 4.61 -11.10
C SER A 11 -8.33 5.37 -9.78
N ASP A 12 -7.47 4.99 -8.83
CA ASP A 12 -7.36 5.64 -7.54
C ASP A 12 -6.20 6.65 -7.48
N ALA A 13 -5.55 6.91 -8.61
CA ALA A 13 -4.34 7.73 -8.65
C ALA A 13 -4.52 9.12 -8.00
N GLY A 14 -5.68 9.75 -8.18
CA GLY A 14 -5.94 11.06 -7.58
C GLY A 14 -5.84 11.04 -6.07
N SER A 15 -6.57 10.12 -5.42
CA SER A 15 -6.54 9.97 -3.97
C SER A 15 -5.17 9.52 -3.49
N VAL A 16 -4.57 8.59 -4.22
CA VAL A 16 -3.28 8.02 -3.84
C VAL A 16 -2.16 9.05 -3.91
N HIS A 17 -2.19 9.95 -4.89
CA HIS A 17 -1.20 11.02 -4.98
C HIS A 17 -1.31 11.98 -3.79
N GLN A 18 -2.53 12.25 -3.31
CA GLN A 18 -2.73 13.05 -2.11
C GLN A 18 -2.15 12.33 -0.88
N ILE A 19 -2.37 11.05 -0.77
CA ILE A 19 -1.85 10.23 0.32
C ILE A 19 -0.32 10.22 0.27
N ALA A 20 0.26 9.98 -0.90
CA ALA A 20 1.70 9.98 -1.08
C ALA A 20 2.32 11.33 -0.69
N GLY A 21 1.68 12.43 -1.10
CA GLY A 21 2.14 13.76 -0.72
C GLY A 21 2.16 13.99 0.78
N ALA A 22 1.12 13.50 1.47
CA ALA A 22 1.05 13.61 2.93
C ALA A 22 2.15 12.79 3.61
N ILE A 23 2.40 11.59 3.09
CA ILE A 23 3.46 10.72 3.63
C ILE A 23 4.82 11.37 3.45
N GLU A 24 5.08 11.92 2.26
CA GLU A 24 6.35 12.59 1.97
C GLU A 24 6.53 13.85 2.81
N ALA A 25 5.46 14.62 2.99
CA ALA A 25 5.49 15.82 3.84
C ALA A 25 5.81 15.49 5.30
N ALA A 26 5.49 14.26 5.72
CA ALA A 26 5.81 13.79 7.08
C ALA A 26 7.25 13.25 7.18
N GLY A 27 8.03 13.31 6.10
CA GLY A 27 9.44 12.95 6.12
C GLY A 27 9.75 11.52 5.68
N HIS A 28 8.80 10.81 5.12
CA HIS A 28 9.00 9.44 4.64
C HIS A 28 9.28 9.42 3.15
N ILE A 29 9.82 8.31 2.67
CA ILE A 29 10.08 8.08 1.24
C ILE A 29 8.97 7.17 0.71
N VAL A 30 8.37 7.55 -0.43
CA VAL A 30 7.30 6.76 -1.04
C VAL A 30 7.75 6.24 -2.40
N LYS A 31 7.54 4.94 -2.62
CA LYS A 31 7.64 4.30 -3.93
C LYS A 31 6.26 3.84 -4.33
N LEU A 32 5.81 4.25 -5.50
CA LEU A 32 4.48 3.87 -6.01
C LEU A 32 4.56 2.51 -6.68
N GLY A 33 3.53 1.69 -6.45
CA GLY A 33 3.43 0.37 -7.06
C GLY A 33 3.19 0.45 -8.55
N ARG A 34 3.54 -0.63 -9.25
CA ARG A 34 3.45 -0.71 -10.71
C ARG A 34 2.10 -1.18 -11.21
N ALA A 35 1.18 -1.51 -10.31
CA ALA A 35 -0.18 -1.86 -10.68
C ALA A 35 -0.88 -0.75 -11.45
N SER A 36 -0.42 0.49 -11.28
CA SER A 36 -0.98 1.66 -11.95
C SER A 36 -0.58 1.78 -13.42
N ILE A 37 0.33 0.94 -13.91
CA ILE A 37 0.84 1.07 -15.27
C ILE A 37 0.30 -0.07 -16.12
N ASP A 38 -0.52 0.28 -17.10
CA ASP A 38 -1.13 -0.67 -18.02
C ASP A 38 -0.24 -0.88 -19.24
N VAL A 39 0.88 -1.56 -19.03
CA VAL A 39 1.83 -1.87 -20.08
C VAL A 39 2.25 -3.32 -19.91
N VAL A 40 2.42 -4.02 -21.02
CA VAL A 40 2.91 -5.39 -21.00
C VAL A 40 4.28 -5.42 -20.35
N ASP A 41 4.41 -6.24 -19.31
CA ASP A 41 5.66 -6.38 -18.62
C ASP A 41 6.59 -7.32 -19.38
N THR A 42 7.81 -6.87 -19.64
CA THR A 42 8.83 -7.67 -20.29
C THR A 42 9.83 -8.22 -19.28
N GLY A 43 9.46 -8.32 -18.01
CA GLY A 43 10.31 -8.84 -16.95
C GLY A 43 11.03 -7.77 -16.15
N GLY A 44 11.45 -6.69 -16.80
CA GLY A 44 12.16 -5.61 -16.13
C GLY A 44 11.32 -4.88 -15.11
N ARG A 45 10.04 -4.66 -15.42
CA ARG A 45 9.13 -3.98 -14.52
C ARG A 45 8.84 -4.82 -13.29
N LEU A 46 8.62 -6.11 -13.47
CA LEU A 46 8.38 -7.01 -12.35
C LEU A 46 9.58 -7.04 -11.42
N ALA A 47 10.78 -7.13 -12.00
CA ALA A 47 12.02 -7.11 -11.20
C ALA A 47 12.15 -5.81 -10.41
N ALA A 48 11.83 -4.66 -11.04
CA ALA A 48 11.88 -3.37 -10.38
C ALA A 48 10.87 -3.28 -9.23
N THR A 49 9.68 -3.84 -9.42
CA THR A 49 8.65 -3.88 -8.39
C THR A 49 9.10 -4.72 -7.20
N VAL A 50 9.64 -5.91 -7.45
CA VAL A 50 10.15 -6.79 -6.40
C VAL A 50 11.26 -6.10 -5.63
N PHE A 51 12.19 -5.45 -6.33
CA PHE A 51 13.29 -4.74 -5.71
C PHE A 51 12.79 -3.60 -4.81
N ALA A 52 11.89 -2.78 -5.32
CA ALA A 52 11.34 -1.65 -4.56
C ALA A 52 10.59 -2.14 -3.32
N LEU A 53 9.80 -3.20 -3.45
CA LEU A 53 9.03 -3.76 -2.36
C LEU A 53 9.96 -4.32 -1.29
N ARG A 54 10.99 -5.07 -1.68
CA ARG A 54 11.93 -5.66 -0.72
C ARG A 54 12.75 -4.61 0.01
N ASN A 55 12.99 -3.47 -0.61
CA ASN A 55 13.74 -2.39 0.00
C ASN A 55 12.88 -1.41 0.79
N SER A 56 11.58 -1.69 0.90
CA SER A 56 10.67 -0.88 1.68
C SER A 56 10.58 -1.40 3.10
N ASP A 57 10.25 -0.52 4.03
CA ASP A 57 10.03 -0.89 5.44
C ASP A 57 8.60 -1.37 5.66
N VAL A 58 7.67 -0.81 4.89
CA VAL A 58 6.25 -1.10 5.05
C VAL A 58 5.56 -0.97 3.70
N VAL A 59 4.51 -1.77 3.50
CA VAL A 59 3.67 -1.72 2.30
C VAL A 59 2.30 -1.17 2.69
N VAL A 60 1.89 -0.08 2.05
CA VAL A 60 0.54 0.45 2.20
C VAL A 60 -0.26 -0.01 1.00
N LEU A 61 -1.35 -0.71 1.25
CA LEU A 61 -2.20 -1.26 0.20
C LEU A 61 -3.50 -0.47 0.13
N ALA A 62 -3.65 0.34 -0.91
CA ALA A 62 -4.86 1.14 -1.10
C ALA A 62 -5.96 0.25 -1.68
N LEU A 63 -7.02 0.05 -0.89
CA LEU A 63 -8.10 -0.87 -1.24
C LEU A 63 -9.33 -0.10 -1.71
N SER A 64 -9.71 -0.32 -2.96
CA SER A 64 -10.93 0.17 -3.57
C SER A 64 -11.60 -0.99 -4.28
N LEU A 65 -12.81 -0.77 -4.77
CA LEU A 65 -13.50 -1.81 -5.56
C LEU A 65 -12.69 -2.21 -6.78
N ASN A 66 -12.00 -1.26 -7.41
CA ASN A 66 -11.15 -1.56 -8.55
C ASN A 66 -9.86 -2.27 -8.14
N ALA A 67 -9.26 -1.86 -7.03
CA ALA A 67 -8.01 -2.45 -6.57
C ALA A 67 -8.16 -3.95 -6.28
N VAL A 68 -9.25 -4.35 -5.63
CA VAL A 68 -9.45 -5.76 -5.27
C VAL A 68 -9.71 -6.65 -6.49
N LYS A 69 -9.97 -6.06 -7.65
CA LYS A 69 -10.14 -6.79 -8.91
C LYS A 69 -8.88 -6.78 -9.78
N THR A 70 -7.86 -6.06 -9.37
CA THR A 70 -6.63 -5.88 -10.16
C THR A 70 -5.62 -6.96 -9.78
N SER A 71 -5.28 -7.82 -10.74
CA SER A 71 -4.35 -8.93 -10.47
C SER A 71 -2.99 -8.45 -10.00
N ALA A 72 -2.50 -7.33 -10.52
CA ALA A 72 -1.20 -6.79 -10.10
C ALA A 72 -1.20 -6.38 -8.62
N ILE A 73 -2.32 -5.88 -8.10
CA ILE A 73 -2.46 -5.56 -6.67
C ILE A 73 -2.35 -6.84 -5.84
N ILE A 74 -3.03 -7.89 -6.27
CA ILE A 74 -2.99 -9.19 -5.57
C ILE A 74 -1.58 -9.76 -5.62
N ASP A 75 -0.89 -9.63 -6.75
CA ASP A 75 0.48 -10.08 -6.88
C ASP A 75 1.42 -9.31 -5.94
N GLU A 76 1.25 -8.00 -5.83
CA GLU A 76 2.06 -7.20 -4.92
C GLU A 76 1.81 -7.56 -3.47
N LEU A 77 0.56 -7.84 -3.11
CA LEU A 77 0.23 -8.32 -1.77
C LEU A 77 0.91 -9.66 -1.48
N THR A 78 0.88 -10.57 -2.44
CA THR A 78 1.54 -11.87 -2.32
C THR A 78 3.05 -11.71 -2.12
N LEU A 79 3.67 -10.81 -2.90
CA LEU A 79 5.10 -10.54 -2.76
C LEU A 79 5.44 -9.95 -1.39
N ALA A 80 4.59 -9.06 -0.88
CA ALA A 80 4.80 -8.47 0.44
C ALA A 80 4.73 -9.55 1.53
N GLU A 81 3.79 -10.47 1.40
CA GLU A 81 3.62 -11.57 2.33
C GLU A 81 4.84 -12.48 2.30
N GLN A 82 5.31 -12.83 1.12
CA GLN A 82 6.50 -13.68 0.95
C GLN A 82 7.77 -13.02 1.49
N ALA A 83 7.84 -11.70 1.45
CA ALA A 83 8.98 -10.94 1.96
C ALA A 83 8.84 -10.59 3.45
N TYR A 84 7.78 -11.05 4.09
CA TYR A 84 7.49 -10.78 5.52
C TYR A 84 7.41 -9.28 5.80
N LYS A 85 6.91 -8.51 4.87
CA LYS A 85 6.72 -7.07 5.05
C LYS A 85 5.43 -6.80 5.80
N ARG A 86 5.46 -5.78 6.66
CA ARG A 86 4.24 -5.31 7.28
C ARG A 86 3.36 -4.65 6.21
N VAL A 87 2.11 -5.07 6.12
CA VAL A 87 1.14 -4.49 5.19
C VAL A 87 0.12 -3.69 5.99
N ILE A 88 -0.10 -2.45 5.58
CA ILE A 88 -1.13 -1.60 6.15
C ILE A 88 -2.25 -1.46 5.11
N PRO A 89 -3.39 -2.12 5.31
CA PRO A 89 -4.52 -1.96 4.40
C PRO A 89 -5.18 -0.61 4.63
N LEU A 90 -5.25 0.21 3.59
CA LEU A 90 -5.88 1.52 3.63
C LEU A 90 -7.16 1.46 2.81
N VAL A 91 -8.30 1.40 3.48
CA VAL A 91 -9.58 1.16 2.84
C VAL A 91 -10.16 2.48 2.33
N LEU A 92 -10.17 2.65 1.00
CA LEU A 92 -10.67 3.87 0.36
C LEU A 92 -12.17 3.82 0.11
N GLU A 93 -12.75 2.64 0.00
CA GLU A 93 -14.18 2.43 -0.22
C GLU A 93 -14.68 1.30 0.67
N SER A 94 -15.89 1.45 1.18
CA SER A 94 -16.55 0.42 1.97
C SER A 94 -16.86 -0.78 1.08
N MET A 95 -16.43 -1.98 1.50
CA MET A 95 -16.66 -3.19 0.72
C MET A 95 -16.38 -4.43 1.54
N THR A 96 -16.87 -5.57 1.03
CA THR A 96 -16.47 -6.88 1.53
C THR A 96 -15.28 -7.35 0.71
N LEU A 97 -14.16 -7.64 1.37
CA LEU A 97 -12.95 -8.05 0.68
C LEU A 97 -13.09 -9.47 0.12
N PRO A 98 -12.67 -9.70 -1.14
CA PRO A 98 -12.62 -11.07 -1.65
C PRO A 98 -11.60 -11.91 -0.89
N PRO A 99 -11.75 -13.25 -0.89
CA PRO A 99 -10.87 -14.12 -0.09
C PRO A 99 -9.38 -13.95 -0.37
N GLU A 100 -9.01 -13.70 -1.61
CA GLU A 100 -7.62 -13.53 -2.02
C GLU A 100 -6.96 -12.34 -1.33
N VAL A 101 -7.76 -11.35 -0.96
CA VAL A 101 -7.29 -10.14 -0.26
C VAL A 101 -7.53 -10.26 1.23
N ALA A 102 -8.71 -10.75 1.62
CA ALA A 102 -9.09 -10.85 3.03
C ALA A 102 -8.19 -11.80 3.81
N LYS A 103 -7.84 -12.93 3.21
CA LYS A 103 -7.10 -13.98 3.90
C LYS A 103 -5.69 -13.55 4.29
N PRO A 104 -4.88 -12.97 3.39
CA PRO A 104 -3.56 -12.47 3.79
C PRO A 104 -3.62 -11.32 4.80
N LEU A 105 -4.72 -10.57 4.82
CA LEU A 105 -4.87 -9.38 5.67
C LEU A 105 -5.64 -9.64 6.96
N ARG A 106 -5.95 -10.89 7.27
CA ARG A 106 -6.83 -11.22 8.41
C ARG A 106 -6.31 -10.73 9.76
N TYR A 107 -5.01 -10.63 9.90
CA TYR A 107 -4.39 -10.14 11.14
C TYR A 107 -3.88 -8.71 11.06
N ALA A 108 -4.06 -8.06 9.93
CA ALA A 108 -3.60 -6.69 9.74
C ALA A 108 -4.67 -5.71 10.22
N SER A 109 -4.23 -4.67 10.90
CA SER A 109 -5.12 -3.58 11.32
C SER A 109 -5.40 -2.69 10.12
N LYS A 110 -6.67 -2.57 9.74
CA LYS A 110 -7.08 -1.77 8.60
C LYS A 110 -7.30 -0.32 9.00
N ILE A 111 -6.94 0.59 8.11
CA ILE A 111 -7.20 2.02 8.29
C ILE A 111 -8.28 2.41 7.28
N TYR A 112 -9.30 3.11 7.74
CA TYR A 112 -10.47 3.42 6.92
C TYR A 112 -10.48 4.90 6.53
N CYS A 113 -10.50 5.14 5.21
CA CYS A 113 -10.61 6.47 4.63
C CYS A 113 -11.97 6.69 3.95
N ALA A 114 -12.82 5.67 3.94
CA ALA A 114 -14.06 5.70 3.15
C ALA A 114 -15.03 6.79 3.62
N SER A 115 -15.18 6.96 4.93
CA SER A 115 -16.10 7.96 5.49
C SER A 115 -15.39 9.22 5.98
N ASP A 116 -14.07 9.15 6.18
CA ASP A 116 -13.28 10.28 6.67
C ASP A 116 -11.86 10.16 6.10
N PHE A 117 -11.66 10.78 4.94
CA PHE A 117 -10.38 10.69 4.24
C PHE A 117 -9.23 11.26 5.08
N SER A 118 -9.42 12.49 5.59
CA SER A 118 -8.37 13.15 6.37
C SER A 118 -8.05 12.41 7.66
N GLY A 119 -9.08 11.90 8.34
CA GLY A 119 -8.89 11.13 9.57
C GLY A 119 -8.13 9.84 9.31
N GLY A 120 -8.44 9.15 8.21
CA GLY A 120 -7.72 7.94 7.82
C GLY A 120 -6.27 8.22 7.47
N VAL A 121 -6.01 9.29 6.72
CA VAL A 121 -4.63 9.69 6.39
C VAL A 121 -3.85 10.02 7.65
N ASN A 122 -4.46 10.76 8.59
CA ASN A 122 -3.80 11.09 9.84
C ASN A 122 -3.46 9.84 10.65
N GLU A 123 -4.35 8.86 10.67
CA GLU A 123 -4.08 7.59 11.35
C GLU A 123 -2.93 6.86 10.69
N LEU A 124 -2.87 6.87 9.35
CA LEU A 124 -1.76 6.28 8.61
C LEU A 124 -0.44 6.95 8.99
N LEU A 125 -0.41 8.28 9.06
CA LEU A 125 0.81 9.01 9.42
C LEU A 125 1.26 8.66 10.83
N ARG A 126 0.35 8.54 11.79
CA ARG A 126 0.70 8.11 13.15
C ARG A 126 1.28 6.70 13.15
N THR A 127 0.69 5.80 12.37
CA THR A 127 1.16 4.43 12.25
C THR A 127 2.57 4.37 11.66
N LEU A 128 2.83 5.16 10.62
CA LEU A 128 4.14 5.21 9.98
C LEU A 128 5.20 5.82 10.91
N ALA A 129 4.83 6.81 11.70
CA ALA A 129 5.74 7.40 12.68
C ALA A 129 6.22 6.36 13.68
N LYS A 130 5.31 5.51 14.16
CA LYS A 130 5.67 4.42 15.08
C LYS A 130 6.55 3.38 14.40
N ALA A 131 6.26 3.05 13.14
CA ALA A 131 7.03 2.06 12.40
C ALA A 131 8.47 2.51 12.16
N SER A 132 8.72 3.82 12.15
CA SER A 132 10.06 4.37 11.89
C SER A 132 10.83 4.72 13.16
N GLU A 133 10.28 4.47 14.35
CA GLU A 133 10.97 4.78 15.60
C GLU A 133 12.23 3.91 15.75
N PRO A 134 13.37 4.52 16.14
CA PRO A 134 14.60 3.76 16.37
C PRO A 134 14.41 2.70 17.45
N GLY A 135 14.99 1.51 17.23
CA GLY A 135 14.93 0.41 18.20
C GLY A 135 13.61 -0.34 18.21
N ARG A 136 12.64 0.08 17.44
CA ARG A 136 11.37 -0.62 17.38
C ARG A 136 11.48 -1.86 16.50
N ARG A 137 10.95 -2.94 16.99
CA ARG A 137 10.98 -4.24 16.28
C ARG A 137 9.58 -4.76 16.03
#